data_afa8f3dc6e7dd320140a6e2dc88d2359
#
_entry.id   afa8f3dc6e7dd320140a6e2dc88d2359
#
_cell.length_a   1.000
_cell.length_b   1.000
_cell.length_c   1.000
_cell.angle_alpha   90.00
_cell.angle_beta   90.00
_cell.angle_gamma   90.00
#
_symmetry.space_group_name_H-M   'P 1'
#
loop_
_entity.id
_entity.type
_entity.pdbx_description
1 polymer ?
#
loop_
_entity_poly.entity_id
_entity_poly.type
_entity_poly.pdbx_seq_one_letter_code
_entity_poly.pdbx_strand_id
1 'polypeptide(L)'
;MEHIRNFCIIAHIDHGKSTLADRLLEVTGTLTERQMQDQVLDNMDLEREKGITIKAHAIQMNYRLNGTDYVLNLIDTPGHVDFSYEVSRSIAACEGALLVVDASQGIEAQTISNLYLALEHDLEIIPVLNKIDLPHAMPDEVSDQIVDLLGCKKEDIIRASAKEGIGIEEILRAVVERIPPPTGDAQAPLQAMIFDSVFNSFRGIEVYFRVFNGTVRKGDKVKFVSTGKEYTADEIGVLKLEKQPREEISAGNVGYMISGIKEAREVKVGDTITHVDRPGEAIKGFENVKPMVFAGIYPVDTSEFEELRASMEKLQLNDASLVWEPETSAALGFGFRCGFLGMLHMEIVQERLEREFGMTVITTVPSVQFRAVKTDGSIIEINAPSEMPEPNTIDHIEEPYIKAQIITKAEFIGPIIKLCMDKRGVIKNQTYLTTDRVEMTFEMPLAEIVFDFFDKLKTISKGYASLDYHLIGYRESDMVKLDIQLNGDKVDALSAIVHRSKAYEWGKKLCEKLKELLPRQMFEIAIQAAIGQKIIARETVKALRKNVLAKCYGGDITRKRKLLEKQKKGKKRMRQVGNVEIPQEAFMAVLKID
;
A
#
# COMPACT_ATOMS: atom_id res chain seq x y z
N MET A 1 4.60 -2.38 35.92
CA MET A 1 5.31 -2.06 34.67
C MET A 1 6.60 -2.84 34.48
N GLU A 2 7.37 -3.14 35.51
CA GLU A 2 8.66 -3.86 35.39
C GLU A 2 8.60 -5.20 34.66
N HIS A 3 7.46 -5.87 34.69
CA HIS A 3 7.25 -7.16 34.03
C HIS A 3 6.49 -7.06 32.69
N ILE A 4 6.36 -5.86 32.10
CA ILE A 4 5.75 -5.67 30.79
C ILE A 4 6.85 -5.44 29.75
N ARG A 5 6.69 -6.03 28.56
CA ARG A 5 7.54 -5.77 27.39
C ARG A 5 6.66 -5.55 26.17
N ASN A 6 6.79 -4.40 25.54
CA ASN A 6 6.10 -4.08 24.30
C ASN A 6 7.13 -4.10 23.18
N PHE A 7 6.91 -4.93 22.19
CA PHE A 7 7.85 -5.10 21.08
C PHE A 7 7.15 -5.39 19.77
N CYS A 8 7.83 -5.08 18.69
CA CYS A 8 7.39 -5.38 17.35
C CYS A 8 8.40 -6.28 16.62
N ILE A 9 7.98 -6.83 15.47
CA ILE A 9 8.87 -7.58 14.58
C ILE A 9 9.03 -6.77 13.31
N ILE A 10 10.24 -6.36 13.00
CA ILE A 10 10.60 -5.68 11.75
C ILE A 10 11.41 -6.64 10.87
N ALA A 11 10.99 -6.78 9.62
CA ALA A 11 11.59 -7.70 8.68
C ALA A 11 11.32 -7.25 7.25
N HIS A 12 12.16 -7.69 6.32
CA HIS A 12 11.81 -7.66 4.89
C HIS A 12 10.73 -8.72 4.58
N ILE A 13 10.06 -8.56 3.45
CA ILE A 13 9.09 -9.54 2.93
C ILE A 13 9.76 -10.91 2.82
N ASP A 14 9.06 -11.96 3.15
CA ASP A 14 9.53 -13.35 3.11
C ASP A 14 10.71 -13.70 4.05
N HIS A 15 11.16 -12.83 4.95
CA HIS A 15 12.17 -13.16 5.95
C HIS A 15 11.65 -14.05 7.11
N GLY A 16 10.35 -14.39 7.10
CA GLY A 16 9.74 -15.30 8.06
C GLY A 16 9.16 -14.64 9.31
N LYS A 17 8.75 -13.38 9.21
CA LYS A 17 8.12 -12.59 10.27
C LYS A 17 6.90 -13.29 10.86
N SER A 18 5.88 -13.62 10.05
CA SER A 18 4.63 -14.22 10.50
C SER A 18 4.87 -15.62 11.09
N THR A 19 5.77 -16.41 10.48
CA THR A 19 6.16 -17.73 11.03
C THR A 19 6.85 -17.60 12.39
N LEU A 20 7.68 -16.58 12.59
CA LEU A 20 8.31 -16.32 13.89
C LEU A 20 7.26 -15.91 14.92
N ALA A 21 6.33 -15.03 14.57
CA ALA A 21 5.23 -14.65 15.44
C ALA A 21 4.40 -15.85 15.89
N ASP A 22 4.03 -16.77 14.98
CA ASP A 22 3.32 -18.00 15.30
C ASP A 22 4.08 -18.85 16.32
N ARG A 23 5.41 -19.00 16.18
CA ARG A 23 6.24 -19.76 17.12
C ARG A 23 6.33 -19.11 18.50
N LEU A 24 6.40 -17.78 18.57
CA LEU A 24 6.36 -17.05 19.84
C LEU A 24 5.03 -17.31 20.57
N LEU A 25 3.90 -17.30 19.83
CA LEU A 25 2.57 -17.60 20.37
C LEU A 25 2.43 -19.05 20.85
N GLU A 26 3.02 -19.99 20.12
CA GLU A 26 3.04 -21.41 20.48
C GLU A 26 3.82 -21.65 21.78
N VAL A 27 5.08 -21.21 21.85
CA VAL A 27 5.96 -21.42 23.00
C VAL A 27 5.43 -20.74 24.27
N THR A 28 4.75 -19.60 24.13
CA THR A 28 4.11 -18.93 25.26
C THR A 28 2.76 -19.55 25.67
N GLY A 29 2.30 -20.59 24.98
CA GLY A 29 1.02 -21.24 25.24
C GLY A 29 -0.19 -20.35 24.99
N THR A 30 -0.01 -19.28 24.21
CA THR A 30 -1.10 -18.37 23.81
C THR A 30 -1.98 -19.04 22.76
N LEU A 31 -1.39 -19.92 21.91
CA LEU A 31 -2.06 -20.80 20.97
C LEU A 31 -2.11 -22.24 21.52
N THR A 32 -3.25 -22.88 21.36
CA THR A 32 -3.36 -24.34 21.59
C THR A 32 -3.07 -25.08 20.28
N GLU A 33 -2.59 -26.33 20.37
CA GLU A 33 -2.32 -27.16 19.17
C GLU A 33 -3.51 -27.27 18.20
N ARG A 34 -4.74 -27.17 18.71
CA ARG A 34 -5.98 -27.22 17.89
C ARG A 34 -6.28 -25.89 17.17
N GLN A 35 -5.72 -24.79 17.63
CA GLN A 35 -5.89 -23.44 17.06
C GLN A 35 -4.73 -23.05 16.13
N MET A 36 -3.70 -23.90 16.08
CA MET A 36 -2.57 -23.70 15.18
C MET A 36 -3.04 -23.80 13.72
N GLN A 37 -2.97 -22.69 13.03
CA GLN A 37 -3.04 -22.56 11.58
C GLN A 37 -1.78 -21.80 11.17
N ASP A 38 -1.31 -22.01 9.96
CA ASP A 38 -0.21 -21.21 9.45
C ASP A 38 -0.64 -19.73 9.37
N GLN A 39 0.22 -18.83 9.85
CA GLN A 39 0.00 -17.38 9.83
C GLN A 39 -1.27 -16.97 10.61
N VAL A 40 -1.34 -17.34 11.88
CA VAL A 40 -2.50 -17.10 12.76
C VAL A 40 -2.82 -15.61 12.92
N LEU A 41 -1.81 -14.74 12.88
CA LEU A 41 -1.98 -13.29 12.97
C LEU A 41 -2.46 -12.67 11.66
N ASP A 42 -2.20 -13.29 10.52
CA ASP A 42 -2.69 -12.85 9.21
C ASP A 42 -4.17 -13.26 9.06
N ASN A 43 -5.06 -12.41 9.59
CA ASN A 43 -6.49 -12.72 9.70
C ASN A 43 -7.26 -12.61 8.39
N MET A 44 -6.70 -11.93 7.39
CA MET A 44 -7.31 -11.76 6.08
C MET A 44 -6.86 -12.87 5.13
N ASP A 45 -7.80 -13.46 4.37
CA ASP A 45 -7.45 -14.43 3.32
C ASP A 45 -6.45 -13.83 2.32
N LEU A 46 -6.56 -12.52 2.07
CA LEU A 46 -5.67 -11.77 1.19
C LEU A 46 -4.24 -11.69 1.71
N GLU A 47 -4.03 -11.55 3.03
CA GLU A 47 -2.71 -11.57 3.67
C GLU A 47 -2.02 -12.92 3.44
N ARG A 48 -2.76 -14.01 3.63
CA ARG A 48 -2.26 -15.38 3.44
C ARG A 48 -1.94 -15.68 1.97
N GLU A 49 -2.80 -15.26 1.05
CA GLU A 49 -2.58 -15.46 -0.39
C GLU A 49 -1.38 -14.68 -0.93
N LYS A 50 -1.20 -13.43 -0.48
CA LYS A 50 -0.10 -12.58 -0.93
C LYS A 50 1.19 -12.79 -0.10
N GLY A 51 1.11 -13.52 1.02
CA GLY A 51 2.25 -13.76 1.93
C GLY A 51 2.76 -12.51 2.62
N ILE A 52 1.91 -11.50 2.80
CA ILE A 52 2.26 -10.22 3.40
C ILE A 52 1.28 -9.85 4.51
N THR A 53 1.76 -9.31 5.60
CA THR A 53 0.91 -8.66 6.60
C THR A 53 0.49 -7.30 6.07
N ILE A 54 -0.81 -7.06 5.98
CA ILE A 54 -1.41 -5.80 5.52
C ILE A 54 -1.72 -4.92 6.72
N LYS A 55 -2.25 -5.51 7.79
CA LYS A 55 -2.72 -4.80 8.97
C LYS A 55 -1.91 -5.17 10.20
N ALA A 56 -1.58 -4.18 11.02
CA ALA A 56 -0.91 -4.43 12.29
C ALA A 56 -1.85 -5.17 13.25
N HIS A 57 -1.31 -6.17 13.93
CA HIS A 57 -2.03 -6.93 14.96
C HIS A 57 -1.29 -6.86 16.28
N ALA A 58 -2.01 -6.51 17.35
CA ALA A 58 -1.45 -6.55 18.69
C ALA A 58 -1.95 -7.80 19.42
N ILE A 59 -1.05 -8.51 20.09
CA ILE A 59 -1.40 -9.68 20.88
C ILE A 59 -0.61 -9.73 22.17
N GLN A 60 -1.30 -10.02 23.28
CA GLN A 60 -0.71 -10.17 24.59
C GLN A 60 -0.39 -11.64 24.88
N MET A 61 0.85 -11.91 25.23
CA MET A 61 1.36 -13.22 25.63
C MET A 61 1.78 -13.19 27.11
N ASN A 62 1.68 -14.30 27.80
CA ASN A 62 2.26 -14.49 29.11
C ASN A 62 3.49 -15.39 29.00
N TYR A 63 4.60 -14.98 29.57
CA TYR A 63 5.83 -15.78 29.56
C TYR A 63 6.46 -15.81 30.93
N ARG A 64 6.91 -16.99 31.36
CA ARG A 64 7.53 -17.18 32.67
C ARG A 64 9.02 -17.45 32.52
N LEU A 65 9.82 -16.55 33.10
CA LEU A 65 11.28 -16.67 33.11
C LEU A 65 11.79 -16.63 34.55
N ASN A 66 12.59 -17.62 34.96
CA ASN A 66 13.20 -17.71 36.29
C ASN A 66 12.20 -17.56 37.44
N GLY A 67 10.98 -18.09 37.29
CA GLY A 67 9.92 -18.02 38.30
C GLY A 67 9.12 -16.72 38.32
N THR A 68 9.47 -15.72 37.50
CA THR A 68 8.76 -14.44 37.35
C THR A 68 7.88 -14.48 36.11
N ASP A 69 6.64 -14.02 36.25
CA ASP A 69 5.68 -13.94 35.16
C ASP A 69 5.79 -12.56 34.46
N TYR A 70 5.95 -12.58 33.15
CA TYR A 70 6.03 -11.40 32.28
C TYR A 70 4.84 -11.32 31.33
N VAL A 71 4.43 -10.11 31.05
CA VAL A 71 3.43 -9.78 30.03
C VAL A 71 4.17 -9.25 28.80
N LEU A 72 4.06 -9.96 27.70
CA LEU A 72 4.68 -9.61 26.42
C LEU A 72 3.59 -9.14 25.47
N ASN A 73 3.64 -7.91 25.03
CA ASN A 73 2.74 -7.37 24.01
C ASN A 73 3.50 -7.31 22.69
N LEU A 74 3.17 -8.25 21.79
CA LEU A 74 3.68 -8.25 20.42
C LEU A 74 2.75 -7.39 19.56
N ILE A 75 3.33 -6.42 18.84
CA ILE A 75 2.64 -5.65 17.81
C ILE A 75 3.25 -6.07 16.48
N ASP A 76 2.52 -6.89 15.72
CA ASP A 76 2.96 -7.34 14.40
C ASP A 76 2.85 -6.21 13.38
N THR A 77 3.85 -6.05 12.53
CA THR A 77 3.96 -4.93 11.59
C THR A 77 3.94 -5.41 10.14
N PRO A 78 3.36 -4.65 9.21
CA PRO A 78 3.55 -4.91 7.79
C PRO A 78 5.04 -4.87 7.39
N GLY A 79 5.41 -5.63 6.35
CA GLY A 79 6.79 -5.65 5.86
C GLY A 79 7.01 -4.87 4.55
N HIS A 80 5.96 -4.37 3.91
CA HIS A 80 6.02 -3.74 2.59
C HIS A 80 6.15 -2.21 2.67
N VAL A 81 6.89 -1.60 1.72
CA VAL A 81 7.13 -0.15 1.67
C VAL A 81 5.85 0.69 1.63
N ASP A 82 4.80 0.23 0.95
CA ASP A 82 3.51 0.93 0.89
C ASP A 82 2.86 1.07 2.28
N PHE A 83 3.22 0.23 3.24
CA PHE A 83 2.70 0.22 4.60
C PHE A 83 3.67 0.78 5.65
N SER A 84 4.68 1.54 5.23
CA SER A 84 5.66 2.16 6.13
C SER A 84 5.02 3.01 7.24
N TYR A 85 3.84 3.55 6.98
CA TYR A 85 3.06 4.31 7.95
C TYR A 85 2.49 3.43 9.08
N GLU A 86 1.95 2.25 8.76
CA GLU A 86 1.50 1.26 9.73
C GLU A 86 2.68 0.76 10.57
N VAL A 87 3.84 0.58 9.94
CA VAL A 87 5.09 0.22 10.63
C VAL A 87 5.47 1.29 11.64
N SER A 88 5.49 2.56 11.25
CA SER A 88 5.84 3.68 12.13
C SER A 88 4.93 3.77 13.36
N ARG A 89 3.62 3.54 13.19
CA ARG A 89 2.65 3.53 14.31
C ARG A 89 2.90 2.40 15.29
N SER A 90 3.16 1.22 14.77
CA SER A 90 3.44 0.02 15.58
C SER A 90 4.73 0.19 16.36
N ILE A 91 5.77 0.72 15.71
CA ILE A 91 7.07 1.04 16.32
C ILE A 91 6.89 2.03 17.48
N ALA A 92 6.14 3.10 17.28
CA ALA A 92 5.91 4.12 18.32
C ALA A 92 5.17 3.60 19.58
N ALA A 93 4.51 2.44 19.48
CA ALA A 93 3.85 1.78 20.59
C ALA A 93 4.76 0.79 21.36
N CYS A 94 6.03 0.65 20.96
CA CYS A 94 6.97 -0.35 21.48
C CYS A 94 8.17 0.28 22.17
N GLU A 95 8.85 -0.51 23.00
CA GLU A 95 10.17 -0.22 23.58
C GLU A 95 11.30 -1.01 22.91
N GLY A 96 10.97 -2.03 22.12
CA GLY A 96 11.96 -2.83 21.41
C GLY A 96 11.45 -3.42 20.12
N ALA A 97 12.37 -3.88 19.28
CA ALA A 97 12.07 -4.52 18.02
C ALA A 97 12.97 -5.75 17.79
N LEU A 98 12.36 -6.84 17.30
CA LEU A 98 13.09 -7.96 16.74
C LEU A 98 13.41 -7.64 15.28
N LEU A 99 14.68 -7.48 14.94
CA LEU A 99 15.14 -7.31 13.56
C LEU A 99 15.42 -8.67 12.95
N VAL A 100 14.51 -9.16 12.12
CA VAL A 100 14.60 -10.49 11.51
C VAL A 100 15.25 -10.40 10.14
N VAL A 101 16.36 -11.10 9.98
CA VAL A 101 17.13 -11.21 8.73
C VAL A 101 17.20 -12.66 8.29
N ASP A 102 16.91 -12.90 7.01
CA ASP A 102 17.02 -14.23 6.40
C ASP A 102 18.49 -14.61 6.16
N ALA A 103 18.94 -15.74 6.70
CA ALA A 103 20.29 -16.22 6.57
C ALA A 103 20.71 -16.57 5.12
N SER A 104 19.77 -16.70 4.21
CA SER A 104 20.03 -16.98 2.79
C SER A 104 20.01 -15.75 1.90
N GLN A 105 19.29 -14.69 2.32
CA GLN A 105 19.14 -13.47 1.54
C GLN A 105 19.99 -12.31 2.10
N GLY A 106 20.19 -12.25 3.43
CA GLY A 106 20.92 -11.19 4.13
C GLY A 106 20.11 -9.91 4.26
N ILE A 107 20.80 -8.77 4.40
CA ILE A 107 20.17 -7.45 4.60
C ILE A 107 19.56 -6.95 3.29
N GLU A 108 18.31 -6.49 3.36
CA GLU A 108 17.54 -5.95 2.26
C GLU A 108 17.14 -4.49 2.52
N ALA A 109 16.67 -3.76 1.48
CA ALA A 109 16.40 -2.32 1.60
C ALA A 109 15.39 -1.99 2.71
N GLN A 110 14.30 -2.75 2.82
CA GLN A 110 13.29 -2.56 3.86
C GLN A 110 13.81 -2.90 5.27
N THR A 111 14.79 -3.79 5.40
CA THR A 111 15.46 -4.05 6.67
C THR A 111 16.13 -2.78 7.19
N ILE A 112 16.83 -2.06 6.31
CA ILE A 112 17.52 -0.81 6.65
C ILE A 112 16.53 0.29 6.99
N SER A 113 15.50 0.50 6.16
CA SER A 113 14.50 1.56 6.37
C SER A 113 13.72 1.36 7.67
N ASN A 114 13.25 0.14 7.93
CA ASN A 114 12.54 -0.18 9.15
C ASN A 114 13.44 -0.08 10.40
N LEU A 115 14.72 -0.42 10.26
CA LEU A 115 15.70 -0.21 11.33
C LEU A 115 15.86 1.27 11.67
N TYR A 116 16.01 2.14 10.66
CA TYR A 116 16.11 3.59 10.92
C TYR A 116 14.86 4.13 11.59
N LEU A 117 13.67 3.72 11.18
CA LEU A 117 12.42 4.09 11.87
C LEU A 117 12.43 3.64 13.33
N ALA A 118 12.91 2.42 13.63
CA ALA A 118 13.01 1.93 14.99
C ALA A 118 14.02 2.73 15.83
N LEU A 119 15.16 3.11 15.25
CA LEU A 119 16.19 3.93 15.91
C LEU A 119 15.71 5.38 16.16
N GLU A 120 14.91 5.96 15.26
CA GLU A 120 14.29 7.29 15.46
C GLU A 120 13.35 7.32 16.67
N HIS A 121 12.81 6.16 17.05
CA HIS A 121 11.96 5.99 18.23
C HIS A 121 12.70 5.43 19.45
N ASP A 122 14.05 5.40 19.42
CA ASP A 122 14.91 4.90 20.51
C ASP A 122 14.60 3.45 20.95
N LEU A 123 14.16 2.59 20.02
CA LEU A 123 13.87 1.19 20.35
C LEU A 123 15.14 0.37 20.57
N GLU A 124 15.11 -0.53 21.56
CA GLU A 124 16.13 -1.58 21.70
C GLU A 124 15.99 -2.60 20.57
N ILE A 125 17.07 -2.82 19.81
CA ILE A 125 17.07 -3.73 18.65
C ILE A 125 17.67 -5.07 19.02
N ILE A 126 16.92 -6.15 18.85
CA ILE A 126 17.38 -7.53 19.01
C ILE A 126 17.53 -8.16 17.62
N PRO A 127 18.75 -8.38 17.13
CA PRO A 127 18.95 -9.02 15.83
C PRO A 127 18.68 -10.51 15.90
N VAL A 128 17.87 -11.00 14.96
CA VAL A 128 17.50 -12.42 14.80
C VAL A 128 17.88 -12.87 13.39
N LEU A 129 18.78 -13.80 13.27
CA LEU A 129 19.18 -14.44 12.02
C LEU A 129 18.31 -15.68 11.80
N ASN A 130 17.30 -15.57 10.97
CA ASN A 130 16.31 -16.61 10.72
C ASN A 130 16.66 -17.49 9.52
N LYS A 131 15.98 -18.64 9.43
CA LYS A 131 16.12 -19.63 8.35
C LYS A 131 17.51 -20.26 8.24
N ILE A 132 18.19 -20.47 9.37
CA ILE A 132 19.50 -21.13 9.42
C ILE A 132 19.45 -22.61 8.99
N ASP A 133 18.26 -23.21 8.91
CA ASP A 133 17.96 -24.55 8.45
C ASP A 133 18.10 -24.75 6.94
N LEU A 134 18.10 -23.66 6.15
CA LEU A 134 18.16 -23.75 4.70
C LEU A 134 19.54 -24.21 4.23
N PRO A 135 19.62 -25.12 3.21
CA PRO A 135 20.90 -25.64 2.71
C PRO A 135 21.85 -24.58 2.14
N HIS A 136 21.30 -23.44 1.72
CA HIS A 136 22.04 -22.30 1.13
C HIS A 136 22.15 -21.11 2.10
N ALA A 137 21.83 -21.31 3.37
CA ALA A 137 22.02 -20.28 4.38
C ALA A 137 23.51 -19.97 4.57
N MET A 138 23.83 -18.68 4.76
CA MET A 138 25.16 -18.15 4.99
C MET A 138 25.25 -17.44 6.36
N PRO A 139 25.04 -18.17 7.47
CA PRO A 139 24.82 -17.55 8.77
C PRO A 139 26.00 -16.72 9.26
N ASP A 140 27.25 -17.08 8.94
CA ASP A 140 28.42 -16.33 9.37
C ASP A 140 28.59 -15.03 8.58
N GLU A 141 28.38 -15.09 7.26
CA GLU A 141 28.45 -13.91 6.38
C GLU A 141 27.34 -12.89 6.68
N VAL A 142 26.10 -13.37 6.84
CA VAL A 142 24.97 -12.50 7.18
C VAL A 142 25.10 -11.94 8.59
N SER A 143 25.68 -12.71 9.54
CA SER A 143 26.01 -12.17 10.87
C SER A 143 27.00 -11.01 10.79
N ASP A 144 28.00 -11.11 9.91
CA ASP A 144 28.97 -10.00 9.71
C ASP A 144 28.28 -8.75 9.11
N GLN A 145 27.35 -8.92 8.17
CA GLN A 145 26.51 -7.82 7.66
C GLN A 145 25.69 -7.14 8.77
N ILE A 146 25.09 -7.92 9.67
CA ILE A 146 24.31 -7.39 10.80
C ILE A 146 25.21 -6.63 11.78
N VAL A 147 26.42 -7.15 12.07
CA VAL A 147 27.42 -6.47 12.91
C VAL A 147 27.81 -5.13 12.29
N ASP A 148 28.08 -5.09 10.99
CA ASP A 148 28.45 -3.86 10.29
C ASP A 148 27.30 -2.83 10.29
N LEU A 149 26.05 -3.29 10.20
CA LEU A 149 24.87 -2.41 10.19
C LEU A 149 24.55 -1.85 11.58
N LEU A 150 24.56 -2.70 12.62
CA LEU A 150 24.12 -2.34 13.98
C LEU A 150 25.25 -1.92 14.91
N GLY A 151 26.50 -2.25 14.59
CA GLY A 151 27.63 -2.08 15.51
C GLY A 151 27.57 -3.00 16.73
N CYS A 152 26.73 -4.06 16.70
CA CYS A 152 26.60 -5.02 17.79
C CYS A 152 27.69 -6.09 17.74
N LYS A 153 27.79 -6.93 18.79
CA LYS A 153 28.68 -8.09 18.77
C LYS A 153 28.00 -9.27 18.07
N LYS A 154 28.80 -10.12 17.43
CA LYS A 154 28.29 -11.33 16.75
C LYS A 154 27.55 -12.27 17.71
N GLU A 155 27.92 -12.26 18.99
CA GLU A 155 27.31 -13.06 20.07
C GLU A 155 25.92 -12.56 20.46
N ASP A 156 25.59 -11.30 20.14
CA ASP A 156 24.29 -10.69 20.42
C ASP A 156 23.22 -11.11 19.38
N ILE A 157 23.65 -11.71 18.27
CA ILE A 157 22.77 -12.15 17.18
C ILE A 157 22.21 -13.53 17.51
N ILE A 158 20.88 -13.64 17.61
CA ILE A 158 20.23 -14.91 17.90
C ILE A 158 20.03 -15.66 16.58
N ARG A 159 20.59 -16.86 16.49
CA ARG A 159 20.43 -17.76 15.34
C ARG A 159 19.16 -18.59 15.52
N ALA A 160 18.24 -18.50 14.55
CA ALA A 160 16.93 -19.11 14.65
C ALA A 160 16.48 -19.80 13.35
N SER A 161 15.59 -20.77 13.50
CA SER A 161 14.72 -21.23 12.44
C SER A 161 13.29 -21.23 12.97
N ALA A 162 12.51 -20.27 12.57
CA ALA A 162 11.11 -20.19 12.95
C ALA A 162 10.33 -21.45 12.48
N LYS A 163 10.67 -21.98 11.30
CA LYS A 163 10.06 -23.20 10.77
C LYS A 163 10.32 -24.41 11.65
N GLU A 164 11.55 -24.62 12.07
CA GLU A 164 11.97 -25.80 12.86
C GLU A 164 11.87 -25.57 14.38
N GLY A 165 11.48 -24.35 14.82
CA GLY A 165 11.36 -23.99 16.23
C GLY A 165 12.71 -23.79 16.96
N ILE A 166 13.80 -23.58 16.21
CA ILE A 166 15.13 -23.38 16.78
C ILE A 166 15.30 -21.93 17.21
N GLY A 167 15.88 -21.69 18.40
CA GLY A 167 16.24 -20.36 18.91
C GLY A 167 15.06 -19.53 19.45
N ILE A 168 13.85 -20.09 19.53
CA ILE A 168 12.65 -19.34 19.93
C ILE A 168 12.67 -18.96 21.41
N GLU A 169 13.11 -19.87 22.28
CA GLU A 169 13.24 -19.59 23.72
C GLU A 169 14.33 -18.55 24.01
N GLU A 170 15.42 -18.55 23.24
CA GLU A 170 16.48 -17.54 23.31
C GLU A 170 15.96 -16.17 22.92
N ILE A 171 15.10 -16.08 21.90
CA ILE A 171 14.44 -14.83 21.49
C ILE A 171 13.53 -14.34 22.63
N LEU A 172 12.66 -15.18 23.20
CA LEU A 172 11.78 -14.79 24.31
C LEU A 172 12.58 -14.32 25.54
N ARG A 173 13.67 -15.02 25.85
CA ARG A 173 14.58 -14.60 26.92
C ARG A 173 15.20 -13.23 26.64
N ALA A 174 15.72 -13.02 25.43
CA ALA A 174 16.30 -11.74 25.03
C ALA A 174 15.28 -10.60 25.06
N VAL A 175 14.03 -10.85 24.66
CA VAL A 175 12.93 -9.87 24.80
C VAL A 175 12.76 -9.44 26.27
N VAL A 176 12.76 -10.38 27.21
CA VAL A 176 12.60 -10.07 28.64
C VAL A 176 13.83 -9.35 29.21
N GLU A 177 15.03 -9.79 28.86
CA GLU A 177 16.27 -9.33 29.47
C GLU A 177 16.81 -8.04 28.85
N ARG A 178 16.59 -7.81 27.55
CA ARG A 178 17.20 -6.69 26.81
C ARG A 178 16.22 -5.52 26.59
N ILE A 179 14.94 -5.81 26.28
CA ILE A 179 13.97 -4.74 26.08
C ILE A 179 13.63 -4.09 27.43
N PRO A 180 13.77 -2.75 27.54
CA PRO A 180 13.42 -2.07 28.77
C PRO A 180 11.93 -2.17 29.07
N PRO A 181 11.53 -2.15 30.35
CA PRO A 181 10.13 -2.01 30.72
C PRO A 181 9.58 -0.66 30.27
N PRO A 182 8.27 -0.56 29.98
CA PRO A 182 7.65 0.73 29.64
C PRO A 182 7.79 1.73 30.78
N THR A 183 8.00 2.99 30.40
CA THR A 183 8.04 4.11 31.33
C THR A 183 6.64 4.72 31.48
N GLY A 184 6.35 5.35 32.61
CA GLY A 184 5.08 6.04 32.85
C GLY A 184 4.65 5.99 34.32
N ASP A 185 3.59 6.73 34.62
CA ASP A 185 2.99 6.79 35.96
C ASP A 185 1.49 6.48 35.90
N ALA A 186 1.08 5.39 36.55
CA ALA A 186 -0.31 4.95 36.60
C ALA A 186 -1.24 5.93 37.36
N GLN A 187 -0.68 6.83 38.18
CA GLN A 187 -1.43 7.83 38.93
C GLN A 187 -1.51 9.20 38.23
N ALA A 188 -0.76 9.39 37.17
CA ALA A 188 -0.82 10.59 36.33
C ALA A 188 -2.17 10.72 35.58
N PRO A 189 -2.48 11.87 34.98
CA PRO A 189 -3.59 11.97 34.04
C PRO A 189 -3.45 10.97 32.89
N LEU A 190 -4.59 10.42 32.40
CA LEU A 190 -4.60 9.45 31.32
C LEU A 190 -4.03 10.05 30.05
N GLN A 191 -3.06 9.36 29.50
CA GLN A 191 -2.48 9.59 28.18
C GLN A 191 -2.36 8.23 27.49
N ALA A 192 -3.28 7.92 26.58
CA ALA A 192 -3.23 6.71 25.79
C ALA A 192 -3.24 7.06 24.30
N MET A 193 -2.36 6.46 23.52
CA MET A 193 -2.22 6.71 22.09
C MET A 193 -2.96 5.64 21.30
N ILE A 194 -3.78 6.06 20.36
CA ILE A 194 -4.44 5.18 19.40
C ILE A 194 -3.42 4.79 18.32
N PHE A 195 -3.10 3.51 18.20
CA PHE A 195 -2.22 3.04 17.15
C PHE A 195 -2.95 2.32 16.01
N ASP A 196 -4.18 1.80 16.26
CA ASP A 196 -5.03 1.21 15.22
C ASP A 196 -6.52 1.26 15.61
N SER A 197 -7.41 0.97 14.65
CA SER A 197 -8.84 0.83 14.88
C SER A 197 -9.47 -0.17 13.92
N VAL A 198 -10.53 -0.87 14.37
CA VAL A 198 -11.26 -1.85 13.58
C VAL A 198 -12.75 -1.59 13.68
N PHE A 199 -13.44 -1.60 12.55
CA PHE A 199 -14.89 -1.50 12.53
C PHE A 199 -15.55 -2.86 12.74
N ASN A 200 -16.47 -2.89 13.69
CA ASN A 200 -17.35 -4.03 13.94
C ASN A 200 -18.80 -3.61 13.69
N SER A 201 -19.50 -4.32 12.82
CA SER A 201 -20.87 -3.97 12.42
C SER A 201 -21.89 -3.95 13.59
N PHE A 202 -21.60 -4.66 14.67
CA PHE A 202 -22.47 -4.75 15.85
C PHE A 202 -22.07 -3.82 16.99
N ARG A 203 -20.77 -3.54 17.15
CA ARG A 203 -20.20 -2.80 18.28
C ARG A 203 -19.69 -1.41 17.92
N GLY A 204 -19.64 -1.06 16.64
CA GLY A 204 -19.04 0.17 16.14
C GLY A 204 -17.53 0.06 16.00
N ILE A 205 -16.83 1.19 16.14
CA ILE A 205 -15.37 1.24 16.01
C ILE A 205 -14.74 0.79 17.33
N GLU A 206 -13.89 -0.22 17.24
CA GLU A 206 -13.04 -0.70 18.31
C GLU A 206 -11.67 -0.03 18.17
N VAL A 207 -11.23 0.65 19.21
CA VAL A 207 -10.00 1.44 19.21
C VAL A 207 -8.91 0.64 19.90
N TYR A 208 -7.75 0.47 19.27
CA TYR A 208 -6.58 -0.16 19.84
C TYR A 208 -5.61 0.92 20.30
N PHE A 209 -5.21 0.84 21.57
CA PHE A 209 -4.41 1.89 22.19
C PHE A 209 -3.33 1.34 23.10
N ARG A 210 -2.31 2.17 23.31
CA ARG A 210 -1.31 1.97 24.34
C ARG A 210 -1.43 3.07 25.39
N VAL A 211 -1.41 2.69 26.68
CA VAL A 211 -1.40 3.62 27.80
C VAL A 211 0.03 4.01 28.13
N PHE A 212 0.37 5.28 27.99
CA PHE A 212 1.67 5.85 28.40
C PHE A 212 1.62 6.29 29.86
N ASN A 213 0.57 7.01 30.26
CA ASN A 213 0.35 7.46 31.63
C ASN A 213 -1.11 7.26 32.06
N GLY A 214 -1.32 7.17 33.36
CA GLY A 214 -2.66 7.02 33.92
C GLY A 214 -3.19 5.60 33.83
N THR A 215 -4.48 5.49 34.10
CA THR A 215 -5.24 4.24 34.08
C THR A 215 -6.62 4.54 33.54
N VAL A 216 -7.10 3.76 32.57
CA VAL A 216 -8.48 3.83 32.07
C VAL A 216 -9.28 2.68 32.67
N ARG A 217 -10.52 2.95 33.09
CA ARG A 217 -11.46 1.98 33.66
C ARG A 217 -12.71 1.86 32.79
N LYS A 218 -13.33 0.73 32.84
CA LYS A 218 -14.65 0.53 32.25
C LYS A 218 -15.64 1.53 32.85
N GLY A 219 -16.38 2.24 31.99
CA GLY A 219 -17.33 3.28 32.38
C GLY A 219 -16.74 4.68 32.47
N ASP A 220 -15.43 4.87 32.36
CA ASP A 220 -14.80 6.17 32.35
C ASP A 220 -15.26 7.03 31.16
N LYS A 221 -15.43 8.34 31.45
CA LYS A 221 -15.62 9.32 30.38
C LYS A 221 -14.28 9.75 29.82
N VAL A 222 -14.07 9.44 28.56
CA VAL A 222 -12.83 9.74 27.85
C VAL A 222 -13.07 10.73 26.73
N LYS A 223 -12.02 11.47 26.39
CA LYS A 223 -12.00 12.46 25.31
C LYS A 223 -10.88 12.14 24.35
N PHE A 224 -11.18 12.21 23.06
CA PHE A 224 -10.20 12.16 21.99
C PHE A 224 -9.71 13.58 21.71
N VAL A 225 -8.43 13.82 21.93
CA VAL A 225 -7.89 15.19 21.97
C VAL A 225 -8.00 15.90 20.64
N SER A 226 -7.67 15.23 19.52
CA SER A 226 -7.66 15.85 18.19
C SER A 226 -9.05 16.18 17.66
N THR A 227 -10.04 15.33 17.96
CA THR A 227 -11.42 15.51 17.49
C THR A 227 -12.29 16.26 18.50
N GLY A 228 -11.84 16.33 19.75
CA GLY A 228 -12.59 16.93 20.86
C GLY A 228 -13.83 16.14 21.29
N LYS A 229 -14.06 14.96 20.73
CA LYS A 229 -15.22 14.12 21.01
C LYS A 229 -15.07 13.38 22.33
N GLU A 230 -16.19 13.23 23.03
CA GLU A 230 -16.27 12.57 24.32
C GLU A 230 -17.09 11.30 24.21
N TYR A 231 -16.60 10.22 24.85
CA TYR A 231 -17.22 8.91 24.85
C TYR A 231 -17.18 8.28 26.23
N THR A 232 -17.98 7.24 26.42
CA THR A 232 -17.86 6.36 27.58
C THR A 232 -17.11 5.10 27.16
N ALA A 233 -16.16 4.67 27.95
CA ALA A 233 -15.44 3.41 27.75
C ALA A 233 -16.35 2.23 28.17
N ASP A 234 -17.28 1.83 27.30
CA ASP A 234 -18.30 0.81 27.63
C ASP A 234 -17.67 -0.55 27.89
N GLU A 235 -16.65 -0.90 27.14
CA GLU A 235 -15.82 -2.09 27.33
C GLU A 235 -14.36 -1.74 27.06
N ILE A 236 -13.48 -2.22 27.93
CA ILE A 236 -12.03 -2.19 27.72
C ILE A 236 -11.46 -3.58 27.97
N GLY A 237 -10.31 -3.88 27.39
CA GLY A 237 -9.68 -5.18 27.58
C GLY A 237 -8.35 -5.31 26.87
N VAL A 238 -7.79 -6.50 26.95
CA VAL A 238 -6.52 -6.85 26.32
C VAL A 238 -6.76 -7.74 25.09
N LEU A 239 -5.86 -7.62 24.13
CA LEU A 239 -5.89 -8.39 22.89
C LEU A 239 -5.11 -9.68 23.08
N LYS A 240 -5.82 -10.79 23.17
CA LYS A 240 -5.30 -12.14 22.98
C LYS A 240 -5.85 -12.67 21.64
N LEU A 241 -5.81 -13.96 21.38
CA LEU A 241 -6.50 -14.52 20.22
C LEU A 241 -7.97 -14.10 20.19
N GLU A 242 -8.60 -14.13 21.35
CA GLU A 242 -9.91 -13.56 21.60
C GLU A 242 -9.76 -12.35 22.53
N LYS A 243 -10.58 -11.33 22.35
CA LYS A 243 -10.62 -10.16 23.21
C LYS A 243 -10.99 -10.56 24.62
N GLN A 244 -10.18 -10.17 25.59
CA GLN A 244 -10.44 -10.41 27.00
C GLN A 244 -10.79 -9.11 27.71
N PRO A 245 -12.07 -8.90 28.09
CA PRO A 245 -12.50 -7.74 28.86
C PRO A 245 -11.74 -7.63 30.19
N ARG A 246 -11.47 -6.38 30.59
CA ARG A 246 -10.83 -6.02 31.85
C ARG A 246 -11.60 -4.88 32.50
N GLU A 247 -11.47 -4.73 33.82
CA GLU A 247 -12.04 -3.60 34.56
C GLU A 247 -11.16 -2.34 34.46
N GLU A 248 -9.84 -2.52 34.31
CA GLU A 248 -8.90 -1.43 34.14
C GLU A 248 -7.69 -1.81 33.28
N ILE A 249 -7.11 -0.80 32.63
CA ILE A 249 -5.84 -0.87 31.90
C ILE A 249 -4.97 0.30 32.32
N SER A 250 -3.80 0.00 32.87
CA SER A 250 -2.87 0.99 33.43
C SER A 250 -1.69 1.24 32.51
N ALA A 251 -0.93 2.30 32.80
CA ALA A 251 0.30 2.69 32.11
C ALA A 251 1.21 1.50 31.78
N GLY A 252 1.77 1.52 30.58
CA GLY A 252 2.62 0.48 30.00
C GLY A 252 1.88 -0.63 29.27
N ASN A 253 0.57 -0.77 29.41
CA ASN A 253 -0.21 -1.83 28.76
C ASN A 253 -0.77 -1.40 27.40
N VAL A 254 -0.97 -2.39 26.56
CA VAL A 254 -1.70 -2.31 25.29
C VAL A 254 -3.09 -2.90 25.48
N GLY A 255 -4.10 -2.28 24.91
CA GLY A 255 -5.47 -2.75 25.03
C GLY A 255 -6.40 -2.24 23.94
N TYR A 256 -7.67 -2.61 24.08
CA TYR A 256 -8.75 -2.13 23.22
C TYR A 256 -9.84 -1.43 24.03
N MET A 257 -10.60 -0.58 23.36
CA MET A 257 -11.78 0.09 23.90
C MET A 257 -12.92 0.05 22.88
N ILE A 258 -14.13 -0.20 23.37
CA ILE A 258 -15.39 -0.11 22.64
C ILE A 258 -16.22 0.97 23.30
N SER A 259 -16.67 1.94 22.50
CA SER A 259 -17.40 3.13 22.98
C SER A 259 -18.57 3.49 22.06
N GLY A 260 -19.07 2.55 21.26
CA GLY A 260 -20.20 2.76 20.37
C GLY A 260 -19.99 3.79 19.26
N ILE A 261 -18.75 4.09 18.89
CA ILE A 261 -18.38 5.05 17.86
C ILE A 261 -18.80 4.51 16.48
N LYS A 262 -19.49 5.31 15.67
CA LYS A 262 -20.05 4.89 14.38
C LYS A 262 -19.40 5.56 13.18
N GLU A 263 -18.79 6.72 13.35
CA GLU A 263 -18.21 7.51 12.26
C GLU A 263 -16.67 7.43 12.28
N ALA A 264 -16.06 7.03 11.16
CA ALA A 264 -14.61 6.91 11.00
C ALA A 264 -13.86 8.19 11.34
N ARG A 265 -14.41 9.32 10.92
CA ARG A 265 -13.79 10.65 11.13
C ARG A 265 -13.67 11.06 12.59
N GLU A 266 -14.36 10.37 13.51
CA GLU A 266 -14.31 10.64 14.95
C GLU A 266 -13.13 9.93 15.63
N VAL A 267 -12.50 8.96 14.95
CA VAL A 267 -11.32 8.25 15.43
C VAL A 267 -10.16 8.53 14.49
N LYS A 268 -9.09 9.10 15.02
CA LYS A 268 -7.86 9.28 14.26
C LYS A 268 -6.76 8.44 14.89
N VAL A 269 -6.09 7.65 14.07
CA VAL A 269 -4.89 6.94 14.52
C VAL A 269 -3.79 7.96 14.83
N GLY A 270 -3.10 7.77 15.95
CA GLY A 270 -2.15 8.74 16.48
C GLY A 270 -2.78 9.77 17.43
N ASP A 271 -4.11 9.75 17.61
CA ASP A 271 -4.77 10.63 18.59
C ASP A 271 -4.54 10.16 20.02
N THR A 272 -4.69 11.08 20.95
CA THR A 272 -4.56 10.84 22.38
C THR A 272 -5.94 10.69 23.02
N ILE A 273 -6.11 9.60 23.76
CA ILE A 273 -7.25 9.39 24.68
C ILE A 273 -6.87 9.92 26.05
N THR A 274 -7.73 10.75 26.62
CA THR A 274 -7.58 11.27 27.99
C THR A 274 -8.92 11.27 28.73
N HIS A 275 -8.91 11.47 30.05
CA HIS A 275 -10.14 11.64 30.83
C HIS A 275 -10.76 13.02 30.59
N VAL A 276 -12.08 13.10 30.61
CA VAL A 276 -12.81 14.37 30.48
C VAL A 276 -12.57 15.24 31.71
N ASP A 277 -12.63 14.63 32.90
CA ASP A 277 -12.55 15.36 34.19
C ASP A 277 -11.11 15.74 34.55
N ARG A 278 -10.11 14.98 34.09
CA ARG A 278 -8.68 15.20 34.36
C ARG A 278 -7.86 15.02 33.11
N PRO A 279 -7.91 15.98 32.17
CA PRO A 279 -7.25 15.83 30.89
C PRO A 279 -5.71 15.86 31.04
N GLY A 280 -5.04 14.91 30.39
CA GLY A 280 -3.60 14.92 30.15
C GLY A 280 -3.25 15.72 28.91
N GLU A 281 -1.96 16.00 28.72
CA GLU A 281 -1.45 16.62 27.51
C GLU A 281 -1.52 15.66 26.33
N ALA A 282 -1.68 16.22 25.11
CA ALA A 282 -1.63 15.41 23.90
C ALA A 282 -0.23 14.79 23.72
N ILE A 283 -0.20 13.50 23.41
CA ILE A 283 1.03 12.83 22.97
C ILE A 283 1.32 13.35 21.57
N LYS A 284 2.60 13.55 21.23
CA LYS A 284 2.99 13.90 19.87
C LYS A 284 2.50 12.81 18.93
N GLY A 285 1.50 13.14 18.14
CA GLY A 285 0.85 12.21 17.21
C GLY A 285 1.66 11.97 15.94
N PHE A 286 1.12 11.11 15.09
CA PHE A 286 1.69 10.84 13.77
C PHE A 286 1.37 11.98 12.79
N GLU A 287 2.27 12.21 11.85
CA GLU A 287 1.97 13.07 10.71
C GLU A 287 0.86 12.45 9.85
N ASN A 288 0.02 13.31 9.27
CA ASN A 288 -0.98 12.84 8.31
C ASN A 288 -0.29 12.24 7.09
N VAL A 289 -0.64 11.02 6.76
CA VAL A 289 -0.13 10.37 5.55
C VAL A 289 -0.69 11.07 4.32
N LYS A 290 0.20 11.40 3.41
CA LYS A 290 -0.19 11.92 2.10
C LYS A 290 -0.21 10.76 1.11
N PRO A 291 -1.33 10.57 0.39
CA PRO A 291 -1.38 9.59 -0.68
C PRO A 291 -0.31 9.89 -1.74
N MET A 292 0.26 8.84 -2.30
CA MET A 292 1.27 8.96 -3.36
C MET A 292 0.70 8.61 -4.73
N VAL A 293 -0.30 7.74 -4.77
CA VAL A 293 -0.93 7.24 -5.99
C VAL A 293 -2.41 7.55 -5.96
N PHE A 294 -2.95 8.04 -7.07
CA PHE A 294 -4.35 8.40 -7.22
C PHE A 294 -4.98 7.65 -8.38
N ALA A 295 -6.17 7.09 -8.17
CA ALA A 295 -6.96 6.48 -9.23
C ALA A 295 -8.45 6.71 -8.98
N GLY A 296 -9.23 6.75 -10.05
CA GLY A 296 -10.68 6.74 -9.95
C GLY A 296 -11.19 5.32 -9.77
N ILE A 297 -12.15 5.12 -8.86
CA ILE A 297 -12.86 3.86 -8.66
C ILE A 297 -14.33 4.07 -9.04
N TYR A 298 -14.83 3.27 -9.97
CA TYR A 298 -16.18 3.35 -10.50
C TYR A 298 -16.87 2.00 -10.43
N PRO A 299 -18.17 1.93 -10.12
CA PRO A 299 -18.91 0.68 -10.19
C PRO A 299 -19.06 0.25 -11.66
N VAL A 300 -19.09 -1.06 -11.91
CA VAL A 300 -19.37 -1.58 -13.27
C VAL A 300 -20.79 -1.22 -13.71
N ASP A 301 -21.76 -1.36 -12.80
CA ASP A 301 -23.12 -0.88 -12.99
C ASP A 301 -23.30 0.48 -12.29
N THR A 302 -23.63 1.51 -13.06
CA THR A 302 -23.82 2.87 -12.53
C THR A 302 -24.93 2.99 -11.48
N SER A 303 -25.87 2.03 -11.43
CA SER A 303 -26.91 1.97 -10.40
C SER A 303 -26.38 1.61 -9.02
N GLU A 304 -25.19 0.99 -8.92
CA GLU A 304 -24.55 0.56 -7.68
C GLU A 304 -23.69 1.65 -7.01
N PHE A 305 -23.76 2.91 -7.48
CA PHE A 305 -22.94 4.00 -6.94
C PHE A 305 -23.14 4.23 -5.43
N GLU A 306 -24.38 4.19 -4.93
CA GLU A 306 -24.64 4.38 -3.49
C GLU A 306 -24.16 3.17 -2.66
N GLU A 307 -24.18 1.97 -3.23
CA GLU A 307 -23.64 0.76 -2.60
C GLU A 307 -22.10 0.83 -2.55
N LEU A 308 -21.47 1.29 -3.63
CA LEU A 308 -20.03 1.57 -3.64
C LEU A 308 -19.64 2.61 -2.57
N ARG A 309 -20.41 3.71 -2.44
CA ARG A 309 -20.21 4.71 -1.40
C ARG A 309 -20.22 4.09 -0.01
N ALA A 310 -21.25 3.32 0.30
CA ALA A 310 -21.37 2.65 1.60
C ALA A 310 -20.23 1.66 1.85
N SER A 311 -19.74 0.98 0.81
CA SER A 311 -18.59 0.08 0.88
C SER A 311 -17.29 0.82 1.12
N MET A 312 -17.07 1.96 0.45
CA MET A 312 -15.90 2.83 0.65
C MET A 312 -15.88 3.42 2.07
N GLU A 313 -17.02 3.86 2.59
CA GLU A 313 -17.13 4.34 3.98
C GLU A 313 -16.75 3.25 4.99
N LYS A 314 -17.24 2.03 4.82
CA LYS A 314 -16.89 0.88 5.68
C LYS A 314 -15.42 0.50 5.55
N LEU A 315 -14.88 0.52 4.33
CA LEU A 315 -13.48 0.21 4.09
C LEU A 315 -12.55 1.22 4.77
N GLN A 316 -12.88 2.52 4.69
CA GLN A 316 -12.13 3.60 5.34
C GLN A 316 -12.12 3.48 6.88
N LEU A 317 -13.16 2.89 7.47
CA LEU A 317 -13.19 2.60 8.92
C LEU A 317 -12.06 1.63 9.33
N ASN A 318 -11.68 0.74 8.42
CA ASN A 318 -10.62 -0.25 8.63
C ASN A 318 -9.28 0.14 8.02
N ASP A 319 -9.25 1.22 7.24
CA ASP A 319 -8.08 1.69 6.52
C ASP A 319 -8.02 3.22 6.56
N ALA A 320 -7.40 3.73 7.61
CA ALA A 320 -7.29 5.18 7.84
C ALA A 320 -6.40 5.91 6.82
N SER A 321 -5.63 5.18 6.01
CA SER A 321 -4.77 5.74 4.96
C SER A 321 -5.52 5.98 3.64
N LEU A 322 -6.67 5.32 3.45
CA LEU A 322 -7.51 5.50 2.27
C LEU A 322 -8.23 6.86 2.30
N VAL A 323 -7.91 7.69 1.33
CA VAL A 323 -8.57 8.99 1.11
C VAL A 323 -9.39 8.91 -0.17
N TRP A 324 -10.62 9.41 -0.14
CA TRP A 324 -11.46 9.43 -1.33
C TRP A 324 -12.43 10.61 -1.34
N GLU A 325 -12.78 11.04 -2.55
CA GLU A 325 -13.73 12.11 -2.83
C GLU A 325 -14.60 11.76 -4.04
N PRO A 326 -15.84 12.26 -4.13
CA PRO A 326 -16.69 12.02 -5.29
C PRO A 326 -16.06 12.54 -6.58
N GLU A 327 -16.10 11.73 -7.64
CA GLU A 327 -15.65 12.08 -8.98
C GLU A 327 -16.71 11.70 -10.02
N THR A 328 -16.74 12.41 -11.15
CA THR A 328 -17.62 12.11 -12.27
C THR A 328 -16.80 11.96 -13.54
N SER A 329 -16.96 10.83 -14.22
CA SER A 329 -16.38 10.58 -15.54
C SER A 329 -17.47 10.61 -16.61
N ALA A 330 -17.17 11.24 -17.74
CA ALA A 330 -18.06 11.24 -18.88
C ALA A 330 -18.27 9.84 -19.46
N ALA A 331 -17.27 8.95 -19.32
CA ALA A 331 -17.31 7.58 -19.82
C ALA A 331 -17.89 6.58 -18.83
N LEU A 332 -17.63 6.75 -17.51
CA LEU A 332 -17.93 5.77 -16.46
C LEU A 332 -19.05 6.21 -15.51
N GLY A 333 -19.51 7.46 -15.59
CA GLY A 333 -20.54 8.01 -14.70
C GLY A 333 -19.98 8.46 -13.36
N PHE A 334 -20.73 8.22 -12.27
CA PHE A 334 -20.36 8.60 -10.92
C PHE A 334 -19.43 7.56 -10.28
N GLY A 335 -18.41 8.02 -9.59
CA GLY A 335 -17.43 7.21 -8.87
C GLY A 335 -16.69 8.03 -7.81
N PHE A 336 -15.53 7.55 -7.43
CA PHE A 336 -14.69 8.18 -6.41
C PHE A 336 -13.25 8.31 -6.90
N ARG A 337 -12.65 9.48 -6.68
CA ARG A 337 -11.22 9.69 -6.77
C ARG A 337 -10.59 9.24 -5.47
N CYS A 338 -9.72 8.24 -5.53
CA CYS A 338 -9.09 7.64 -4.37
C CYS A 338 -7.60 7.92 -4.35
N GLY A 339 -7.07 8.19 -3.17
CA GLY A 339 -5.65 8.32 -2.90
C GLY A 339 -5.14 7.11 -2.11
N PHE A 340 -4.03 6.53 -2.55
CA PHE A 340 -3.41 5.31 -2.02
C PHE A 340 -1.97 5.57 -1.61
N LEU A 341 -1.45 4.76 -0.71
CA LEU A 341 -0.04 4.82 -0.29
C LEU A 341 0.90 4.36 -1.41
N GLY A 342 0.46 3.40 -2.22
CA GLY A 342 1.20 2.86 -3.35
C GLY A 342 0.33 1.94 -4.20
N MET A 343 0.94 1.23 -5.15
CA MET A 343 0.21 0.33 -6.07
C MET A 343 -0.35 -0.90 -5.37
N LEU A 344 0.42 -1.49 -4.45
CA LEU A 344 -0.04 -2.66 -3.70
C LEU A 344 -1.24 -2.30 -2.83
N HIS A 345 -1.23 -1.12 -2.20
CA HIS A 345 -2.38 -0.62 -1.44
C HIS A 345 -3.62 -0.47 -2.33
N MET A 346 -3.48 0.08 -3.54
CA MET A 346 -4.59 0.18 -4.52
C MET A 346 -5.17 -1.20 -4.88
N GLU A 347 -4.31 -2.18 -5.18
CA GLU A 347 -4.74 -3.55 -5.49
C GLU A 347 -5.49 -4.19 -4.32
N ILE A 348 -4.99 -4.01 -3.10
CA ILE A 348 -5.61 -4.54 -1.88
C ILE A 348 -7.00 -3.92 -1.68
N VAL A 349 -7.13 -2.60 -1.84
CA VAL A 349 -8.43 -1.91 -1.74
C VAL A 349 -9.42 -2.45 -2.78
N GLN A 350 -8.97 -2.64 -4.01
CA GLN A 350 -9.81 -3.20 -5.08
C GLN A 350 -10.25 -4.63 -4.77
N GLU A 351 -9.33 -5.50 -4.36
CA GLU A 351 -9.67 -6.88 -4.01
C GLU A 351 -10.57 -6.97 -2.77
N ARG A 352 -10.41 -6.10 -1.80
CA ARG A 352 -11.28 -6.01 -0.63
C ARG A 352 -12.70 -5.57 -0.99
N LEU A 353 -12.84 -4.57 -1.90
CA LEU A 353 -14.16 -4.18 -2.42
C LEU A 353 -14.88 -5.35 -3.07
N GLU A 354 -14.16 -6.16 -3.84
CA GLU A 354 -14.74 -7.33 -4.49
C GLU A 354 -15.09 -8.46 -3.50
N ARG A 355 -14.15 -8.82 -2.59
CA ARG A 355 -14.31 -9.99 -1.70
C ARG A 355 -15.18 -9.72 -0.48
N GLU A 356 -15.01 -8.57 0.17
CA GLU A 356 -15.72 -8.25 1.42
C GLU A 356 -17.11 -7.65 1.17
N PHE A 357 -17.25 -6.91 0.05
CA PHE A 357 -18.49 -6.17 -0.25
C PHE A 357 -19.19 -6.63 -1.53
N GLY A 358 -18.61 -7.56 -2.30
CA GLY A 358 -19.19 -8.07 -3.55
C GLY A 358 -19.24 -7.02 -4.68
N MET A 359 -18.46 -5.93 -4.55
CA MET A 359 -18.45 -4.80 -5.47
C MET A 359 -17.39 -5.00 -6.56
N THR A 360 -17.83 -5.27 -7.80
CA THR A 360 -16.92 -5.26 -8.95
C THR A 360 -16.71 -3.81 -9.43
N VAL A 361 -15.48 -3.35 -9.44
CA VAL A 361 -15.14 -1.96 -9.75
C VAL A 361 -14.20 -1.83 -10.95
N ILE A 362 -14.28 -0.69 -11.62
CA ILE A 362 -13.34 -0.25 -12.67
C ILE A 362 -12.41 0.77 -12.04
N THR A 363 -11.10 0.51 -12.13
CA THR A 363 -10.08 1.47 -11.75
C THR A 363 -9.55 2.21 -12.97
N THR A 364 -9.40 3.53 -12.87
CA THR A 364 -8.75 4.33 -13.94
C THR A 364 -7.23 4.18 -13.86
N VAL A 365 -6.54 4.72 -14.87
CA VAL A 365 -5.07 4.77 -14.88
C VAL A 365 -4.55 5.42 -13.61
N PRO A 366 -3.71 4.76 -12.81
CA PRO A 366 -3.10 5.37 -11.64
C PRO A 366 -2.25 6.56 -12.04
N SER A 367 -2.27 7.60 -11.24
CA SER A 367 -1.50 8.83 -11.41
C SER A 367 -0.85 9.22 -10.10
N VAL A 368 0.22 10.00 -10.18
CA VAL A 368 0.79 10.67 -9.02
C VAL A 368 0.19 12.07 -8.90
N GLN A 369 0.35 12.73 -7.76
CA GLN A 369 -0.03 14.13 -7.61
C GLN A 369 1.00 15.01 -8.32
N PHE A 370 0.58 15.75 -9.34
CA PHE A 370 1.37 16.78 -9.98
C PHE A 370 1.02 18.16 -9.41
N ARG A 371 1.86 19.16 -9.70
CA ARG A 371 1.60 20.56 -9.40
C ARG A 371 1.71 21.39 -10.66
N ALA A 372 0.70 22.16 -10.97
CA ALA A 372 0.78 23.20 -12.00
C ALA A 372 1.06 24.54 -11.31
N VAL A 373 2.19 25.13 -11.64
CA VAL A 373 2.49 26.52 -11.30
C VAL A 373 1.91 27.38 -12.40
N LYS A 374 0.98 28.27 -12.05
CA LYS A 374 0.36 29.17 -13.00
C LYS A 374 1.20 30.40 -13.25
N THR A 375 0.91 31.08 -14.34
CA THR A 375 1.54 32.36 -14.73
C THR A 375 1.33 33.47 -13.70
N ASP A 376 0.32 33.36 -12.83
CA ASP A 376 0.07 34.28 -11.70
C ASP A 376 0.82 33.89 -10.42
N GLY A 377 1.61 32.81 -10.46
CA GLY A 377 2.36 32.26 -9.32
C GLY A 377 1.55 31.35 -8.39
N SER A 378 0.26 31.14 -8.63
CA SER A 378 -0.54 30.21 -7.86
C SER A 378 -0.20 28.75 -8.21
N ILE A 379 -0.24 27.85 -7.20
CA ILE A 379 0.04 26.42 -7.36
C ILE A 379 -1.28 25.67 -7.25
N ILE A 380 -1.55 24.82 -8.23
CA ILE A 380 -2.69 23.91 -8.23
C ILE A 380 -2.17 22.48 -8.15
N GLU A 381 -2.66 21.70 -7.21
CA GLU A 381 -2.42 20.26 -7.14
C GLU A 381 -3.33 19.54 -8.13
N ILE A 382 -2.77 18.58 -8.89
CA ILE A 382 -3.46 17.84 -9.94
C ILE A 382 -3.38 16.36 -9.58
N ASN A 383 -4.50 15.78 -9.19
CA ASN A 383 -4.64 14.37 -8.84
C ASN A 383 -5.21 13.54 -10.00
N ALA A 384 -5.86 14.20 -10.97
CA ALA A 384 -6.47 13.58 -12.14
C ALA A 384 -6.12 14.34 -13.43
N PRO A 385 -6.03 13.64 -14.58
CA PRO A 385 -5.84 14.32 -15.87
C PRO A 385 -6.94 15.34 -16.22
N SER A 386 -8.16 15.15 -15.68
CA SER A 386 -9.29 16.06 -15.84
C SER A 386 -9.08 17.43 -15.17
N GLU A 387 -8.29 17.47 -14.09
CA GLU A 387 -8.00 18.69 -13.31
C GLU A 387 -6.90 19.55 -13.92
N MET A 388 -6.25 19.06 -15.00
CA MET A 388 -5.17 19.80 -15.63
C MET A 388 -5.69 21.14 -16.20
N PRO A 389 -5.12 22.30 -15.76
CA PRO A 389 -5.53 23.61 -16.25
C PRO A 389 -5.28 23.78 -17.75
N GLU A 390 -5.89 24.81 -18.32
CA GLU A 390 -5.62 25.14 -19.72
C GLU A 390 -4.13 25.50 -19.93
N PRO A 391 -3.50 24.99 -21.01
CA PRO A 391 -2.05 25.17 -21.25
C PRO A 391 -1.59 26.64 -21.21
N ASN A 392 -2.44 27.58 -21.60
CA ASN A 392 -2.10 29.01 -21.62
C ASN A 392 -2.00 29.66 -20.22
N THR A 393 -2.52 28.98 -19.19
CA THR A 393 -2.50 29.47 -17.80
C THR A 393 -1.36 28.86 -16.98
N ILE A 394 -0.65 27.87 -17.53
CA ILE A 394 0.41 27.14 -16.87
C ILE A 394 1.76 27.76 -17.25
N ASP A 395 2.57 28.11 -16.26
CA ASP A 395 3.98 28.47 -16.43
C ASP A 395 4.81 27.19 -16.60
N HIS A 396 4.77 26.30 -15.61
CA HIS A 396 5.39 24.97 -15.66
C HIS A 396 4.63 23.95 -14.82
N ILE A 397 4.95 22.68 -15.01
CA ILE A 397 4.42 21.58 -14.22
C ILE A 397 5.53 20.96 -13.43
N GLU A 398 5.26 20.65 -12.15
CA GLU A 398 6.16 19.94 -11.28
C GLU A 398 5.64 18.51 -11.04
N GLU A 399 6.56 17.55 -11.05
CA GLU A 399 6.28 16.16 -10.68
C GLU A 399 6.99 15.77 -9.38
N PRO A 400 6.42 14.81 -8.61
CA PRO A 400 7.05 14.33 -7.39
C PRO A 400 8.28 13.48 -7.71
N TYR A 401 9.38 13.75 -7.00
CA TYR A 401 10.63 13.02 -7.07
C TYR A 401 10.85 12.22 -5.81
N ILE A 402 11.43 11.05 -5.96
CA ILE A 402 11.81 10.15 -4.88
C ILE A 402 13.30 9.92 -4.84
N LYS A 403 13.78 9.58 -3.67
CA LYS A 403 15.07 8.93 -3.46
C LYS A 403 14.81 7.44 -3.33
N ALA A 404 15.22 6.67 -4.34
CA ALA A 404 15.09 5.22 -4.38
C ALA A 404 16.41 4.57 -3.95
N GLN A 405 16.34 3.64 -3.01
CA GLN A 405 17.44 2.80 -2.54
C GLN A 405 17.21 1.39 -3.03
N ILE A 406 18.18 0.86 -3.77
CA ILE A 406 18.14 -0.48 -4.34
C ILE A 406 19.32 -1.27 -3.82
N ILE A 407 19.05 -2.38 -3.14
CA ILE A 407 20.09 -3.33 -2.72
C ILE A 407 20.01 -4.55 -3.62
N THR A 408 21.13 -4.98 -4.16
CA THR A 408 21.22 -6.10 -5.09
C THR A 408 22.58 -6.76 -5.06
N LYS A 409 22.72 -7.88 -5.78
CA LYS A 409 24.03 -8.49 -6.04
C LYS A 409 24.80 -7.71 -7.11
N ALA A 410 26.13 -7.72 -6.98
CA ALA A 410 27.04 -6.97 -7.85
C ALA A 410 26.87 -7.29 -9.35
N GLU A 411 26.49 -8.53 -9.70
CA GLU A 411 26.27 -8.97 -11.08
C GLU A 411 25.09 -8.24 -11.78
N PHE A 412 24.12 -7.69 -11.02
CA PHE A 412 22.94 -7.01 -11.57
C PHE A 412 23.07 -5.49 -11.64
N ILE A 413 24.19 -4.89 -11.23
CA ILE A 413 24.39 -3.43 -11.22
C ILE A 413 24.11 -2.82 -12.60
N GLY A 414 24.75 -3.34 -13.66
CA GLY A 414 24.61 -2.80 -15.00
C GLY A 414 23.17 -2.78 -15.53
N PRO A 415 22.46 -3.93 -15.51
CA PRO A 415 21.05 -3.99 -15.89
C PRO A 415 20.13 -3.06 -15.09
N ILE A 416 20.36 -2.92 -13.77
CA ILE A 416 19.55 -2.07 -12.90
C ILE A 416 19.82 -0.58 -13.17
N ILE A 417 21.09 -0.17 -13.34
CA ILE A 417 21.41 1.21 -13.72
C ILE A 417 20.71 1.56 -15.04
N LYS A 418 20.74 0.66 -16.02
CA LYS A 418 20.04 0.87 -17.30
C LYS A 418 18.55 1.05 -17.09
N LEU A 419 17.91 0.16 -16.32
CA LEU A 419 16.47 0.27 -16.00
C LEU A 419 16.14 1.62 -15.36
N CYS A 420 16.91 2.05 -14.35
CA CYS A 420 16.68 3.32 -13.68
C CYS A 420 16.88 4.53 -14.62
N MET A 421 17.90 4.49 -15.48
CA MET A 421 18.13 5.55 -16.48
C MET A 421 17.00 5.62 -17.52
N ASP A 422 16.51 4.48 -18.00
CA ASP A 422 15.36 4.40 -18.90
C ASP A 422 14.08 4.98 -18.27
N LYS A 423 14.01 4.97 -16.94
CA LYS A 423 12.96 5.58 -16.10
C LYS A 423 13.34 6.98 -15.57
N ARG A 424 14.19 7.70 -16.29
CA ARG A 424 14.64 9.07 -15.97
C ARG A 424 15.33 9.22 -14.62
N GLY A 425 15.83 8.12 -14.05
CA GLY A 425 16.55 8.10 -12.78
C GLY A 425 17.98 8.59 -12.94
N VAL A 426 18.46 9.27 -11.90
CA VAL A 426 19.86 9.75 -11.80
C VAL A 426 20.52 9.06 -10.61
N ILE A 427 21.60 8.33 -10.87
CA ILE A 427 22.37 7.69 -9.80
C ILE A 427 23.07 8.76 -8.95
N LYS A 428 22.96 8.65 -7.64
CA LYS A 428 23.60 9.56 -6.66
C LYS A 428 24.73 8.90 -5.92
N ASN A 429 24.56 7.66 -5.53
CA ASN A 429 25.54 6.92 -4.76
C ASN A 429 25.53 5.44 -5.11
N GLN A 430 26.67 4.79 -4.94
CA GLN A 430 26.83 3.35 -5.04
C GLN A 430 27.83 2.91 -3.98
N THR A 431 27.38 2.07 -3.05
CA THR A 431 28.19 1.60 -1.93
C THR A 431 28.17 0.07 -1.89
N TYR A 432 29.33 -0.55 -1.79
CA TYR A 432 29.43 -1.98 -1.56
C TYR A 432 29.21 -2.27 -0.07
N LEU A 433 28.13 -2.98 0.24
CA LEU A 433 27.83 -3.45 1.59
C LEU A 433 28.71 -4.66 1.93
N THR A 434 28.92 -5.53 0.95
CA THR A 434 29.85 -6.66 0.99
C THR A 434 30.52 -6.82 -0.36
N THR A 435 31.37 -7.83 -0.52
CA THR A 435 32.04 -8.13 -1.82
C THR A 435 31.04 -8.44 -2.94
N ASP A 436 29.86 -8.96 -2.61
CA ASP A 436 28.83 -9.39 -3.57
C ASP A 436 27.56 -8.53 -3.53
N ARG A 437 27.34 -7.71 -2.49
CA ARG A 437 26.14 -6.87 -2.34
C ARG A 437 26.44 -5.39 -2.44
N VAL A 438 25.58 -4.71 -3.19
CA VAL A 438 25.71 -3.27 -3.50
C VAL A 438 24.39 -2.57 -3.21
N GLU A 439 24.50 -1.45 -2.51
CA GLU A 439 23.44 -0.47 -2.38
C GLU A 439 23.62 0.63 -3.44
N MET A 440 22.58 0.92 -4.18
CA MET A 440 22.54 2.00 -5.16
C MET A 440 21.44 2.99 -4.80
N THR A 441 21.76 4.26 -4.78
CA THR A 441 20.81 5.34 -4.53
C THR A 441 20.54 6.12 -5.82
N PHE A 442 19.27 6.26 -6.17
CA PHE A 442 18.80 7.03 -7.32
C PHE A 442 17.86 8.14 -6.88
N GLU A 443 17.88 9.26 -7.60
CA GLU A 443 16.78 10.21 -7.60
C GLU A 443 16.01 10.03 -8.91
N MET A 444 14.69 9.83 -8.81
CA MET A 444 13.87 9.55 -9.98
C MET A 444 12.41 10.01 -9.76
N PRO A 445 11.67 10.26 -10.86
CA PRO A 445 10.27 10.64 -10.74
C PRO A 445 9.43 9.49 -10.20
N LEU A 446 8.53 9.78 -9.25
CA LEU A 446 7.62 8.79 -8.68
C LEU A 446 6.72 8.16 -9.77
N ALA A 447 6.25 8.95 -10.74
CA ALA A 447 5.41 8.49 -11.83
C ALA A 447 6.04 7.34 -12.65
N GLU A 448 7.37 7.23 -12.67
CA GLU A 448 8.07 6.20 -13.44
C GLU A 448 8.16 4.85 -12.74
N ILE A 449 7.92 4.81 -11.42
CA ILE A 449 7.97 3.57 -10.64
C ILE A 449 6.59 2.97 -10.37
N VAL A 450 5.52 3.78 -10.50
CA VAL A 450 4.14 3.39 -10.13
C VAL A 450 3.63 2.19 -10.92
N PHE A 451 4.02 2.00 -12.17
CA PHE A 451 3.42 0.96 -13.00
C PHE A 451 4.18 -0.39 -12.95
N ASP A 452 5.31 -0.49 -13.61
CA ASP A 452 5.95 -1.77 -13.93
C ASP A 452 7.39 -1.89 -13.40
N PHE A 453 7.85 -0.86 -12.69
CA PHE A 453 9.25 -0.77 -12.29
C PHE A 453 9.66 -1.90 -11.34
N PHE A 454 8.83 -2.22 -10.36
CA PHE A 454 9.12 -3.24 -9.36
C PHE A 454 9.19 -4.64 -9.97
N ASP A 455 8.26 -4.96 -10.87
CA ASP A 455 8.25 -6.25 -11.58
C ASP A 455 9.45 -6.40 -12.51
N LYS A 456 9.81 -5.32 -13.23
CA LYS A 456 11.01 -5.29 -14.05
C LYS A 456 12.28 -5.42 -13.20
N LEU A 457 12.34 -4.74 -12.07
CA LEU A 457 13.46 -4.82 -11.14
C LEU A 457 13.64 -6.26 -10.63
N LYS A 458 12.57 -6.90 -10.18
CA LYS A 458 12.58 -8.31 -9.77
C LYS A 458 13.01 -9.25 -10.89
N THR A 459 12.47 -9.05 -12.08
CA THR A 459 12.79 -9.91 -13.26
C THR A 459 14.25 -9.80 -13.64
N ILE A 460 14.79 -8.58 -13.77
CA ILE A 460 16.18 -8.32 -14.17
C ILE A 460 17.16 -8.86 -13.13
N SER A 461 16.83 -8.73 -11.86
CA SER A 461 17.67 -9.17 -10.75
C SER A 461 17.42 -10.62 -10.33
N LYS A 462 16.54 -11.36 -11.02
CA LYS A 462 16.12 -12.72 -10.65
C LYS A 462 15.62 -12.82 -9.20
N GLY A 463 14.99 -11.75 -8.70
CA GLY A 463 14.47 -11.67 -7.35
C GLY A 463 15.49 -11.20 -6.30
N TYR A 464 16.75 -10.90 -6.69
CA TYR A 464 17.80 -10.49 -5.75
C TYR A 464 17.86 -8.97 -5.49
N ALA A 465 17.00 -8.17 -6.11
CA ALA A 465 16.93 -6.73 -5.83
C ALA A 465 15.75 -6.40 -4.94
N SER A 466 16.02 -5.66 -3.89
CA SER A 466 15.01 -4.99 -3.06
C SER A 466 15.02 -3.48 -3.35
N LEU A 467 13.84 -2.88 -3.20
CA LEU A 467 13.61 -1.45 -3.42
C LEU A 467 12.94 -0.85 -2.21
N ASP A 468 13.46 0.27 -1.77
CA ASP A 468 12.78 1.20 -0.87
C ASP A 468 12.86 2.62 -1.41
N TYR A 469 11.89 3.48 -1.08
CA TYR A 469 11.89 4.86 -1.57
C TYR A 469 11.15 5.81 -0.64
N HIS A 470 11.55 7.07 -0.67
CA HIS A 470 10.86 8.15 0.02
C HIS A 470 10.79 9.40 -0.85
N LEU A 471 9.75 10.21 -0.65
CA LEU A 471 9.54 11.45 -1.37
C LEU A 471 10.58 12.50 -0.96
N ILE A 472 11.21 13.17 -1.94
CA ILE A 472 12.20 14.23 -1.72
C ILE A 472 11.72 15.61 -2.21
N GLY A 473 10.47 15.73 -2.66
CA GLY A 473 9.87 16.97 -3.12
C GLY A 473 9.42 16.94 -4.57
N TYR A 474 9.19 18.11 -5.12
CA TYR A 474 8.70 18.31 -6.48
C TYR A 474 9.77 18.98 -7.34
N ARG A 475 9.80 18.65 -8.63
CA ARG A 475 10.71 19.25 -9.61
C ARG A 475 9.98 19.56 -10.91
N GLU A 476 10.34 20.66 -11.54
CA GLU A 476 9.86 21.04 -12.87
C GLU A 476 10.12 19.92 -13.89
N SER A 477 9.11 19.62 -14.71
CA SER A 477 9.18 18.58 -15.73
C SER A 477 8.23 18.88 -16.90
N ASP A 478 8.63 18.45 -18.10
CA ASP A 478 7.84 18.65 -19.33
C ASP A 478 6.72 17.61 -19.42
N MET A 479 5.70 17.77 -18.58
CA MET A 479 4.55 16.88 -18.51
C MET A 479 3.46 17.34 -19.48
N VAL A 480 2.79 16.37 -20.08
CA VAL A 480 1.68 16.61 -21.03
C VAL A 480 0.50 15.72 -20.71
N LYS A 481 -0.70 16.24 -20.91
CA LYS A 481 -1.92 15.44 -20.89
C LYS A 481 -2.06 14.68 -22.21
N LEU A 482 -2.15 13.36 -22.11
CA LEU A 482 -2.41 12.46 -23.21
C LEU A 482 -3.86 11.99 -23.16
N ASP A 483 -4.66 12.40 -24.10
CA ASP A 483 -6.07 12.01 -24.24
C ASP A 483 -6.20 10.83 -25.20
N ILE A 484 -7.00 9.84 -24.81
CA ILE A 484 -7.42 8.74 -25.70
C ILE A 484 -8.80 9.07 -26.26
N GLN A 485 -8.94 8.93 -27.57
CA GLN A 485 -10.19 9.20 -28.28
C GLN A 485 -10.66 7.95 -29.03
N LEU A 486 -11.93 7.64 -28.90
CA LEU A 486 -12.60 6.59 -29.69
C LEU A 486 -13.61 7.26 -30.64
N ASN A 487 -13.36 7.11 -31.95
CA ASN A 487 -14.14 7.78 -32.99
C ASN A 487 -14.20 9.32 -32.91
N GLY A 488 -13.28 9.94 -32.19
CA GLY A 488 -13.21 11.38 -31.94
C GLY A 488 -13.72 11.79 -30.57
N ASP A 489 -14.41 10.91 -29.85
CA ASP A 489 -14.89 11.19 -28.51
C ASP A 489 -13.80 10.84 -27.48
N LYS A 490 -13.52 11.75 -26.56
CA LYS A 490 -12.51 11.56 -25.51
C LYS A 490 -13.03 10.57 -24.46
N VAL A 491 -12.16 9.65 -24.07
CA VAL A 491 -12.38 8.72 -22.96
C VAL A 491 -11.48 9.17 -21.81
N ASP A 492 -12.05 9.98 -20.91
CA ASP A 492 -11.35 10.60 -19.79
C ASP A 492 -10.70 9.56 -18.85
N ALA A 493 -11.36 8.43 -18.60
CA ALA A 493 -10.85 7.34 -17.79
C ALA A 493 -9.57 6.67 -18.34
N LEU A 494 -9.25 6.86 -19.62
CA LEU A 494 -8.03 6.38 -20.27
C LEU A 494 -7.00 7.50 -20.50
N SER A 495 -7.30 8.73 -20.10
CA SER A 495 -6.36 9.84 -20.18
C SER A 495 -5.28 9.72 -19.11
N ALA A 496 -4.07 10.18 -19.42
CA ALA A 496 -2.93 10.15 -18.49
C ALA A 496 -2.09 11.43 -18.60
N ILE A 497 -1.38 11.76 -17.52
CA ILE A 497 -0.34 12.79 -17.52
C ILE A 497 1.00 12.05 -17.64
N VAL A 498 1.73 12.32 -18.70
CA VAL A 498 2.98 11.62 -19.03
C VAL A 498 4.06 12.61 -19.43
N HIS A 499 5.33 12.23 -19.26
CA HIS A 499 6.43 13.04 -19.77
C HIS A 499 6.41 13.09 -21.29
N ARG A 500 6.62 14.28 -21.89
CA ARG A 500 6.52 14.52 -23.35
C ARG A 500 7.38 13.57 -24.17
N SER A 501 8.59 13.24 -23.71
CA SER A 501 9.48 12.33 -24.42
C SER A 501 8.93 10.91 -24.56
N LYS A 502 8.06 10.47 -23.65
CA LYS A 502 7.46 9.13 -23.63
C LYS A 502 6.03 9.08 -24.18
N ALA A 503 5.41 10.24 -24.37
CA ALA A 503 4.01 10.34 -24.77
C ALA A 503 3.67 9.58 -26.06
N TYR A 504 4.56 9.63 -27.06
CA TYR A 504 4.34 8.91 -28.32
C TYR A 504 4.39 7.38 -28.14
N GLU A 505 5.43 6.89 -27.48
CA GLU A 505 5.60 5.43 -27.28
C GLU A 505 4.45 4.86 -26.43
N TRP A 506 4.14 5.53 -25.33
CA TRP A 506 3.05 5.14 -24.45
C TRP A 506 1.69 5.18 -25.16
N GLY A 507 1.38 6.27 -25.87
CA GLY A 507 0.14 6.42 -26.63
C GLY A 507 0.00 5.38 -27.76
N LYS A 508 1.11 5.03 -28.43
CA LYS A 508 1.13 3.98 -29.45
C LYS A 508 0.82 2.61 -28.87
N LYS A 509 1.53 2.20 -27.82
CA LYS A 509 1.31 0.92 -27.13
C LYS A 509 -0.11 0.80 -26.61
N LEU A 510 -0.65 1.87 -26.02
CA LEU A 510 -2.02 1.90 -25.54
C LEU A 510 -3.04 1.72 -26.68
N CYS A 511 -2.86 2.43 -27.80
CA CYS A 511 -3.73 2.26 -28.97
C CYS A 511 -3.68 0.84 -29.53
N GLU A 512 -2.49 0.22 -29.60
CA GLU A 512 -2.30 -1.17 -30.04
C GLU A 512 -3.01 -2.15 -29.10
N LYS A 513 -2.87 -1.98 -27.78
CA LYS A 513 -3.52 -2.81 -26.79
C LYS A 513 -5.04 -2.69 -26.81
N LEU A 514 -5.56 -1.47 -26.88
CA LEU A 514 -7.00 -1.21 -27.02
C LEU A 514 -7.57 -1.83 -28.30
N LYS A 515 -6.82 -1.85 -29.41
CA LYS A 515 -7.25 -2.50 -30.65
C LYS A 515 -7.40 -4.01 -30.48
N GLU A 516 -6.60 -4.66 -29.66
CA GLU A 516 -6.71 -6.09 -29.37
C GLU A 516 -7.94 -6.41 -28.52
N LEU A 517 -8.25 -5.55 -27.55
CA LEU A 517 -9.27 -5.77 -26.54
C LEU A 517 -10.67 -5.31 -26.95
N LEU A 518 -10.75 -4.23 -27.74
CA LEU A 518 -12.04 -3.72 -28.17
C LEU A 518 -12.72 -4.68 -29.16
N PRO A 519 -13.94 -5.14 -28.88
CA PRO A 519 -14.65 -6.04 -29.75
C PRO A 519 -15.00 -5.36 -31.08
N ARG A 520 -14.94 -6.13 -32.17
CA ARG A 520 -15.37 -5.64 -33.47
C ARG A 520 -16.85 -5.35 -33.47
N GLN A 521 -17.22 -4.12 -33.80
CA GLN A 521 -18.59 -3.69 -33.94
C GLN A 521 -19.04 -3.59 -35.40
N MET A 522 -20.28 -3.23 -35.64
CA MET A 522 -20.82 -3.09 -37.01
C MET A 522 -20.23 -1.89 -37.78
N PHE A 523 -19.49 -1.03 -37.10
CA PHE A 523 -18.75 0.12 -37.64
C PHE A 523 -17.27 0.06 -37.24
N GLU A 524 -16.48 0.85 -37.91
CA GLU A 524 -15.04 0.98 -37.67
C GLU A 524 -14.82 1.87 -36.44
N ILE A 525 -13.95 1.43 -35.52
CA ILE A 525 -13.56 2.20 -34.35
C ILE A 525 -12.16 2.76 -34.59
N ALA A 526 -12.05 4.07 -34.66
CA ALA A 526 -10.76 4.76 -34.68
C ALA A 526 -10.30 5.02 -33.25
N ILE A 527 -9.15 4.47 -32.86
CA ILE A 527 -8.50 4.68 -31.58
C ILE A 527 -7.39 5.68 -31.82
N GLN A 528 -7.38 6.78 -31.08
CA GLN A 528 -6.42 7.86 -31.28
C GLN A 528 -5.86 8.31 -29.93
N ALA A 529 -4.54 8.51 -29.88
CA ALA A 529 -3.87 9.17 -28.76
C ALA A 529 -3.50 10.60 -29.18
N ALA A 530 -3.87 11.58 -28.40
CA ALA A 530 -3.70 13.00 -28.73
C ALA A 530 -3.14 13.82 -27.58
N ILE A 531 -2.30 14.80 -27.88
CA ILE A 531 -1.87 15.86 -26.97
C ILE A 531 -2.55 17.14 -27.42
N GLY A 532 -3.53 17.61 -26.63
CA GLY A 532 -4.41 18.70 -27.02
C GLY A 532 -5.20 18.35 -28.30
N GLN A 533 -4.94 19.07 -29.38
CA GLN A 533 -5.57 18.81 -30.69
C GLN A 533 -4.71 17.93 -31.62
N LYS A 534 -3.44 17.67 -31.26
CA LYS A 534 -2.52 16.93 -32.11
C LYS A 534 -2.61 15.44 -31.84
N ILE A 535 -3.07 14.68 -32.82
CA ILE A 535 -3.04 13.22 -32.79
C ILE A 535 -1.59 12.76 -33.01
N ILE A 536 -1.07 11.95 -32.04
CA ILE A 536 0.31 11.43 -32.07
C ILE A 536 0.37 9.95 -32.44
N ALA A 537 -0.69 9.17 -32.12
CA ALA A 537 -0.78 7.77 -32.51
C ALA A 537 -2.22 7.43 -32.90
N ARG A 538 -2.39 6.45 -33.79
CA ARG A 538 -3.70 6.01 -34.25
C ARG A 538 -3.68 4.54 -34.60
N GLU A 539 -4.71 3.84 -34.15
CA GLU A 539 -5.04 2.47 -34.55
C GLU A 539 -6.51 2.36 -34.96
N THR A 540 -6.89 1.24 -35.55
CA THR A 540 -8.25 1.07 -36.07
C THR A 540 -8.74 -0.36 -35.84
N VAL A 541 -9.89 -0.53 -35.19
CA VAL A 541 -10.63 -1.81 -35.14
C VAL A 541 -11.56 -1.89 -36.34
N LYS A 542 -11.33 -2.85 -37.20
CA LYS A 542 -12.13 -3.02 -38.42
C LYS A 542 -13.56 -3.45 -38.08
N ALA A 543 -14.55 -2.87 -38.78
CA ALA A 543 -15.96 -3.25 -38.66
C ALA A 543 -16.20 -4.73 -38.98
N LEU A 544 -17.16 -5.34 -38.30
CA LEU A 544 -17.71 -6.63 -38.70
C LEU A 544 -18.27 -6.52 -40.13
N ARG A 545 -17.84 -7.41 -41.02
CA ARG A 545 -18.32 -7.47 -42.39
C ARG A 545 -19.36 -8.59 -42.52
N LYS A 546 -20.61 -8.21 -42.74
CA LYS A 546 -21.62 -9.13 -43.23
C LYS A 546 -21.35 -9.34 -44.74
N ASN A 547 -21.19 -10.58 -45.17
CA ASN A 547 -21.02 -10.86 -46.61
C ASN A 547 -22.34 -10.63 -47.35
N VAL A 548 -22.63 -9.38 -47.71
CA VAL A 548 -23.87 -9.00 -48.42
C VAL A 548 -23.90 -9.52 -49.88
N LEU A 549 -22.76 -10.02 -50.36
CA LEU A 549 -22.63 -10.58 -51.72
C LEU A 549 -22.85 -12.11 -51.78
N ALA A 550 -22.91 -12.80 -50.63
CA ALA A 550 -23.04 -14.26 -50.55
C ALA A 550 -24.29 -14.80 -51.25
N LYS A 551 -25.36 -13.98 -51.36
CA LYS A 551 -26.60 -14.34 -52.06
C LYS A 551 -26.68 -13.76 -53.46
N CYS A 552 -25.62 -13.15 -54.01
CA CYS A 552 -25.60 -12.61 -55.35
C CYS A 552 -25.02 -13.66 -56.32
N TYR A 553 -25.89 -14.53 -56.81
CA TYR A 553 -25.57 -15.43 -57.90
C TYR A 553 -25.61 -14.65 -59.25
N GLY A 554 -24.52 -14.69 -60.01
CA GLY A 554 -24.42 -14.05 -61.30
C GLY A 554 -23.56 -12.78 -61.38
N GLY A 555 -23.14 -12.42 -62.56
CA GLY A 555 -22.13 -11.38 -62.84
C GLY A 555 -22.59 -9.91 -62.76
N ASP A 556 -23.72 -9.60 -62.12
CA ASP A 556 -24.23 -8.22 -62.06
C ASP A 556 -23.36 -7.34 -61.14
N ILE A 557 -22.36 -6.73 -61.74
CA ILE A 557 -21.38 -5.81 -61.12
C ILE A 557 -22.10 -4.59 -60.51
N THR A 558 -23.15 -4.09 -61.16
CA THR A 558 -23.87 -2.90 -60.74
C THR A 558 -24.65 -3.16 -59.44
N ARG A 559 -25.28 -4.31 -59.32
CA ARG A 559 -26.00 -4.73 -58.12
C ARG A 559 -25.04 -4.96 -56.93
N LYS A 560 -23.90 -5.59 -57.18
CA LYS A 560 -22.83 -5.79 -56.19
C LYS A 560 -22.32 -4.44 -55.67
N ARG A 561 -22.08 -3.49 -56.57
CA ARG A 561 -21.60 -2.13 -56.22
C ARG A 561 -22.65 -1.37 -55.38
N LYS A 562 -23.93 -1.40 -55.75
CA LYS A 562 -25.01 -0.78 -55.00
C LYS A 562 -25.17 -1.38 -53.60
N LEU A 563 -25.05 -2.70 -53.42
CA LEU A 563 -25.11 -3.36 -52.12
C LEU A 563 -23.95 -2.97 -51.21
N LEU A 564 -22.74 -2.88 -51.73
CA LEU A 564 -21.55 -2.43 -51.03
C LEU A 564 -21.65 -0.94 -50.61
N GLU A 565 -22.16 -0.07 -51.49
CA GLU A 565 -22.40 1.33 -51.20
C GLU A 565 -23.49 1.52 -50.12
N LYS A 566 -24.58 0.73 -50.17
CA LYS A 566 -25.63 0.72 -49.15
C LYS A 566 -25.08 0.26 -47.80
N GLN A 567 -24.22 -0.77 -47.78
CA GLN A 567 -23.55 -1.24 -46.57
C GLN A 567 -22.61 -0.16 -46.03
N LYS A 568 -21.85 0.54 -46.86
CA LYS A 568 -20.96 1.62 -46.49
C LYS A 568 -21.73 2.81 -45.85
N LYS A 569 -22.86 3.20 -46.48
CA LYS A 569 -23.74 4.26 -45.95
C LYS A 569 -24.39 3.85 -44.62
N GLY A 570 -24.84 2.60 -44.48
CA GLY A 570 -25.40 2.07 -43.23
C GLY A 570 -24.38 2.07 -42.10
N LYS A 571 -23.15 1.66 -42.37
CA LYS A 571 -22.05 1.71 -41.37
C LYS A 571 -21.69 3.13 -40.95
N LYS A 572 -21.67 4.09 -41.89
CA LYS A 572 -21.45 5.50 -41.58
C LYS A 572 -22.55 6.07 -40.69
N ARG A 573 -23.79 5.67 -40.89
CA ARG A 573 -24.94 6.08 -40.07
C ARG A 573 -24.91 5.45 -38.70
N MET A 574 -24.54 4.17 -38.58
CA MET A 574 -24.38 3.49 -37.27
C MET A 574 -23.23 4.11 -36.45
N ARG A 575 -22.14 4.52 -37.08
CA ARG A 575 -21.04 5.23 -36.42
C ARG A 575 -21.48 6.56 -35.79
N GLN A 576 -22.47 7.25 -36.35
CA GLN A 576 -22.98 8.53 -35.86
C GLN A 576 -23.93 8.37 -34.66
N VAL A 577 -24.45 7.16 -34.41
CA VAL A 577 -25.49 6.88 -33.40
C VAL A 577 -25.01 5.90 -32.33
N GLY A 578 -23.94 5.14 -32.59
CA GLY A 578 -23.47 4.10 -31.68
C GLY A 578 -22.35 4.58 -30.77
N ASN A 579 -22.58 4.50 -29.45
CA ASN A 579 -21.50 4.59 -28.48
C ASN A 579 -20.61 3.36 -28.57
N VAL A 580 -19.31 3.53 -28.40
CA VAL A 580 -18.36 2.42 -28.33
C VAL A 580 -18.40 1.83 -26.94
N GLU A 581 -18.83 0.57 -26.84
CA GLU A 581 -18.73 -0.18 -25.57
C GLU A 581 -17.27 -0.52 -25.30
N ILE A 582 -16.76 -0.08 -24.17
CA ILE A 582 -15.39 -0.37 -23.72
C ILE A 582 -15.51 -1.47 -22.64
N PRO A 583 -14.95 -2.67 -22.90
CA PRO A 583 -14.98 -3.74 -21.89
C PRO A 583 -14.08 -3.37 -20.70
N GLN A 584 -14.41 -3.86 -19.51
CA GLN A 584 -13.63 -3.64 -18.29
C GLN A 584 -12.16 -4.02 -18.45
N GLU A 585 -11.89 -5.11 -19.16
CA GLU A 585 -10.54 -5.59 -19.47
C GLU A 585 -9.68 -4.53 -20.18
N ALA A 586 -10.31 -3.62 -20.95
CA ALA A 586 -9.58 -2.54 -21.64
C ALA A 586 -9.04 -1.50 -20.64
N PHE A 587 -9.73 -1.22 -19.55
CA PHE A 587 -9.24 -0.34 -18.50
C PHE A 587 -8.13 -1.01 -17.68
N MET A 588 -8.28 -2.29 -17.36
CA MET A 588 -7.26 -3.06 -16.66
C MET A 588 -5.99 -3.28 -17.49
N ALA A 589 -6.11 -3.37 -18.81
CA ALA A 589 -4.96 -3.58 -19.70
C ALA A 589 -4.03 -2.36 -19.78
N VAL A 590 -4.54 -1.17 -19.50
CA VAL A 590 -3.73 0.06 -19.43
C VAL A 590 -2.73 0.00 -18.28
N LEU A 591 -3.07 -0.72 -17.20
CA LEU A 591 -2.19 -0.93 -16.04
C LEU A 591 -1.00 -1.87 -16.39
N LYS A 592 -1.11 -2.63 -17.48
CA LYS A 592 -0.14 -3.64 -17.91
C LYS A 592 0.50 -3.29 -19.26
N ILE A 593 0.71 -2.00 -19.54
CA ILE A 593 1.45 -1.56 -20.74
C ILE A 593 2.94 -1.65 -20.43
N ASP A 594 3.59 -2.66 -21.01
CA ASP A 594 5.04 -2.89 -20.92
C ASP A 594 5.88 -1.85 -21.67
#